data_ac8cfe34bbd45e3be2c714cd0b50b59d
#
_entry.id   ac8cfe34bbd45e3be2c714cd0b50b59d
#
_cell.length_a   1.000
_cell.length_b   1.000
_cell.length_c   1.000
_cell.angle_alpha   90.00
_cell.angle_beta   90.00
_cell.angle_gamma   90.00
#
_symmetry.space_group_name_H-M   'P 1'
#
loop_
_entity.id
_entity.type
_entity.pdbx_description
1 polymer ?
#
loop_
_entity_poly.entity_id
_entity_poly.type
_entity_poly.pdbx_seq_one_letter_code
_entity_poly.pdbx_strand_id
1 'polypeptide(L)'
;MDKRILGIIIPIFVVTIVALMFISSSSEITSQKNNEKIGLVINSPSSSISLQQFDQIFTDASSSGIGRSNVYLFWNIIEPVEGKFDWSQSDIIMGLNEKNDLKVTLYFSIINGETLGPFPKWIGKPTLNGINENELVNTLDAILSRYHIVDSVIIAGETESQFRYNENFIPVYQELFSNVYDRIKQKHPDIQIGNSFALHQVINKNLKHIVTDLALGDFVAFSYTPTDNLNEINKTPEEAIIELNQIFEIIPNKKIGFFEISWSTSNFVNGNYISQQDFIEKLFNFYGQNESEIEFLTWYRYIDQEIDTCVVKDQNIGDQTITVGGGSSFGTSEHVIERLNQYNCNAGI
;
A
#
# COMPACT_ATOMS: atom_id res chain seq x y z
N MET A 1 10.40 75.21 6.63
CA MET A 1 10.40 73.90 5.93
C MET A 1 9.62 74.11 4.65
N ASP A 2 10.28 73.93 3.51
CA ASP A 2 9.72 74.24 2.22
C ASP A 2 8.61 73.22 1.84
N LYS A 3 7.42 73.71 1.50
CA LYS A 3 6.24 72.87 1.18
C LYS A 3 6.52 71.89 0.00
N ARG A 4 7.54 72.16 -0.80
CA ARG A 4 7.95 71.28 -1.91
C ARG A 4 8.69 70.02 -1.43
N ILE A 5 9.38 70.07 -0.27
CA ILE A 5 10.07 68.92 0.30
C ILE A 5 9.08 67.96 0.96
N LEU A 6 7.98 68.50 1.56
CA LEU A 6 6.93 67.67 2.15
C LEU A 6 6.14 66.87 1.11
N GLY A 7 5.96 67.40 -0.11
CA GLY A 7 5.27 66.72 -1.21
C GLY A 7 6.03 65.54 -1.86
N ILE A 8 7.36 65.47 -1.65
CA ILE A 8 8.18 64.37 -2.18
C ILE A 8 8.40 63.28 -1.13
N ILE A 9 8.42 63.61 0.15
CA ILE A 9 8.67 62.67 1.24
C ILE A 9 7.47 61.73 1.45
N ILE A 10 6.22 62.22 1.32
CA ILE A 10 5.01 61.42 1.54
C ILE A 10 4.87 60.28 0.51
N PRO A 11 5.03 60.47 -0.80
CA PRO A 11 4.92 59.38 -1.77
C PRO A 11 6.06 58.36 -1.66
N ILE A 12 7.28 58.77 -1.25
CA ILE A 12 8.40 57.85 -1.04
C ILE A 12 8.12 56.98 0.19
N PHE A 13 7.55 57.52 1.26
CA PHE A 13 7.19 56.76 2.48
C PHE A 13 6.05 55.78 2.21
N VAL A 14 5.06 56.14 1.42
CA VAL A 14 3.96 55.23 1.02
C VAL A 14 4.44 54.11 0.12
N VAL A 15 5.34 54.40 -0.84
CA VAL A 15 5.92 53.37 -1.71
C VAL A 15 6.80 52.39 -0.93
N THR A 16 7.56 52.89 0.06
CA THR A 16 8.37 52.00 0.93
C THR A 16 7.53 51.13 1.87
N ILE A 17 6.42 51.65 2.39
CA ILE A 17 5.49 50.87 3.22
C ILE A 17 4.76 49.83 2.39
N VAL A 18 4.33 50.15 1.17
CA VAL A 18 3.71 49.19 0.25
C VAL A 18 4.71 48.15 -0.21
N ALA A 19 5.96 48.51 -0.51
CA ALA A 19 7.02 47.56 -0.85
C ALA A 19 7.37 46.64 0.34
N LEU A 20 7.38 47.16 1.58
CA LEU A 20 7.60 46.37 2.79
C LEU A 20 6.39 45.44 3.10
N MET A 21 5.16 45.85 2.78
CA MET A 21 3.99 44.97 2.89
C MET A 21 4.02 43.86 1.83
N PHE A 22 4.51 44.12 0.63
CA PHE A 22 4.70 43.07 -0.38
C PHE A 22 5.86 42.12 -0.05
N ILE A 23 6.90 42.59 0.64
CA ILE A 23 8.01 41.74 1.09
C ILE A 23 7.62 40.93 2.32
N SER A 24 6.75 41.46 3.21
CA SER A 24 6.25 40.73 4.37
C SER A 24 5.08 39.80 4.06
N SER A 25 4.49 39.90 2.87
CA SER A 25 3.47 38.97 2.37
C SER A 25 4.01 37.93 1.37
N SER A 26 5.33 37.85 1.16
CA SER A 26 5.94 36.60 0.77
C SER A 26 5.81 35.65 1.95
N SER A 27 4.62 35.04 2.14
CA SER A 27 4.50 33.82 2.89
C SER A 27 5.64 32.94 2.41
N GLU A 28 6.57 32.61 3.30
CA GLU A 28 7.38 31.43 3.10
C GLU A 28 6.38 30.34 2.71
N ILE A 29 6.42 29.92 1.45
CA ILE A 29 5.88 28.63 1.09
C ILE A 29 6.79 27.66 1.86
N THR A 30 6.47 27.45 3.12
CA THR A 30 7.00 26.32 3.85
C THR A 30 6.56 25.14 2.99
N SER A 31 7.50 24.55 2.27
CA SER A 31 7.31 23.27 1.62
C SER A 31 6.71 22.39 2.69
N GLN A 32 5.42 22.13 2.57
CA GLN A 32 4.74 21.25 3.52
C GLN A 32 5.41 19.91 3.35
N LYS A 33 6.17 19.48 4.37
CA LYS A 33 6.89 18.21 4.32
C LYS A 33 5.84 17.11 4.16
N ASN A 34 5.99 16.28 3.15
CA ASN A 34 5.11 15.16 2.89
C ASN A 34 5.08 14.24 4.13
N ASN A 35 3.92 13.70 4.44
CA ASN A 35 3.79 12.77 5.56
C ASN A 35 4.24 11.37 5.10
N GLU A 36 5.42 10.94 5.55
CA GLU A 36 6.01 9.65 5.20
C GLU A 36 5.18 8.43 5.64
N LYS A 37 4.21 8.62 6.53
CA LYS A 37 3.29 7.55 6.98
C LYS A 37 2.03 7.46 6.13
N ILE A 38 1.66 8.52 5.40
CA ILE A 38 0.46 8.54 4.57
C ILE A 38 0.83 8.24 3.12
N GLY A 39 0.11 7.32 2.51
CA GLY A 39 0.42 6.84 1.18
C GLY A 39 -0.78 6.58 0.29
N LEU A 40 -0.46 6.35 -0.99
CA LEU A 40 -1.39 5.94 -2.03
C LEU A 40 -0.83 4.75 -2.81
N VAL A 41 -1.68 3.83 -3.24
CA VAL A 41 -1.36 2.94 -4.35
C VAL A 41 -1.51 3.76 -5.64
N ILE A 42 -0.37 4.21 -6.19
CA ILE A 42 -0.37 5.04 -7.39
C ILE A 42 -0.50 4.12 -8.61
N ASN A 43 -1.59 4.28 -9.34
CA ASN A 43 -1.96 3.41 -10.44
C ASN A 43 -2.23 4.19 -11.72
N SER A 44 -2.19 3.50 -12.88
CA SER A 44 -2.63 4.02 -14.15
C SER A 44 -4.16 3.92 -14.29
N PRO A 45 -4.85 4.91 -14.87
CA PRO A 45 -6.29 4.80 -15.17
C PRO A 45 -6.60 3.75 -16.24
N SER A 46 -5.65 3.46 -17.14
CA SER A 46 -5.79 2.48 -18.22
C SER A 46 -4.47 1.80 -18.56
N SER A 47 -4.52 0.70 -19.33
CA SER A 47 -3.34 -0.06 -19.75
C SER A 47 -2.49 0.63 -20.82
N SER A 48 -2.96 1.73 -21.42
CA SER A 48 -2.36 2.37 -22.59
C SER A 48 -1.99 3.82 -22.38
N ILE A 49 -1.32 4.13 -21.28
CA ILE A 49 -0.75 5.47 -21.05
C ILE A 49 0.76 5.51 -21.37
N SER A 50 1.26 6.67 -21.73
CA SER A 50 2.69 6.90 -21.90
C SER A 50 3.40 7.01 -20.55
N LEU A 51 4.73 6.76 -20.56
CA LEU A 51 5.55 6.97 -19.35
C LEU A 51 5.47 8.43 -18.86
N GLN A 52 5.35 9.40 -19.76
CA GLN A 52 5.20 10.80 -19.38
C GLN A 52 3.87 11.08 -18.65
N GLN A 53 2.78 10.46 -19.09
CA GLN A 53 1.50 10.56 -18.41
C GLN A 53 1.56 9.89 -17.02
N PHE A 54 2.22 8.74 -16.94
CA PHE A 54 2.39 8.06 -15.66
C PHE A 54 3.26 8.86 -14.69
N ASP A 55 4.35 9.47 -15.17
CA ASP A 55 5.19 10.40 -14.41
C ASP A 55 4.39 11.60 -13.87
N GLN A 56 3.48 12.14 -14.68
CA GLN A 56 2.59 13.23 -14.24
C GLN A 56 1.65 12.76 -13.11
N ILE A 57 1.10 11.55 -13.22
CA ILE A 57 0.25 10.97 -12.16
C ILE A 57 1.01 10.85 -10.83
N PHE A 58 2.29 10.45 -10.85
CA PHE A 58 3.13 10.42 -9.65
C PHE A 58 3.36 11.82 -9.07
N THR A 59 3.60 12.80 -9.93
CA THR A 59 3.78 14.20 -9.53
C THR A 59 2.50 14.76 -8.89
N ASP A 60 1.35 14.50 -9.49
CA ASP A 60 0.06 14.96 -8.99
C ASP A 60 -0.27 14.28 -7.63
N ALA A 61 -0.06 12.96 -7.53
CA ALA A 61 -0.26 12.22 -6.29
C ALA A 61 0.65 12.73 -5.16
N SER A 62 1.95 12.95 -5.41
CA SER A 62 2.89 13.45 -4.41
C SER A 62 2.55 14.88 -3.96
N SER A 63 1.97 15.70 -4.85
CA SER A 63 1.56 17.07 -4.52
C SER A 63 0.41 17.14 -3.52
N SER A 64 -0.30 16.03 -3.28
CA SER A 64 -1.36 15.94 -2.27
C SER A 64 -0.83 15.86 -0.83
N GLY A 65 0.49 15.78 -0.63
CA GLY A 65 1.13 15.74 0.67
C GLY A 65 1.41 14.32 1.20
N ILE A 66 1.21 13.30 0.37
CA ILE A 66 1.63 11.93 0.71
C ILE A 66 3.15 11.81 0.68
N GLY A 67 3.71 10.94 1.51
CA GLY A 67 5.15 10.67 1.56
C GLY A 67 5.51 9.21 1.26
N ARG A 68 4.54 8.37 0.86
CA ARG A 68 4.82 6.99 0.48
C ARG A 68 3.89 6.45 -0.60
N SER A 69 4.33 5.34 -1.24
CA SER A 69 3.48 4.50 -2.08
C SER A 69 3.71 3.01 -1.81
N ASN A 70 2.80 2.16 -2.30
CA ASN A 70 3.03 0.72 -2.32
C ASN A 70 3.55 0.28 -3.68
N VAL A 71 4.56 -0.59 -3.68
CA VAL A 71 5.11 -1.21 -4.89
C VAL A 71 5.06 -2.73 -4.76
N TYR A 72 4.54 -3.40 -5.78
CA TYR A 72 4.43 -4.86 -5.85
C TYR A 72 5.51 -5.40 -6.76
N LEU A 73 6.43 -6.18 -6.19
CA LEU A 73 7.44 -6.90 -6.95
C LEU A 73 7.25 -8.39 -6.75
N PHE A 74 7.16 -9.13 -7.85
CA PHE A 74 6.99 -10.56 -7.82
C PHE A 74 8.30 -11.27 -8.15
N TRP A 75 8.62 -12.30 -7.37
CA TRP A 75 9.89 -13.00 -7.49
C TRP A 75 10.16 -13.55 -8.90
N ASN A 76 9.13 -14.14 -9.52
CA ASN A 76 9.24 -14.68 -10.88
C ASN A 76 9.51 -13.63 -11.96
N ILE A 77 9.21 -12.36 -11.70
CA ILE A 77 9.46 -11.22 -12.59
C ILE A 77 10.85 -10.66 -12.34
N ILE A 78 11.22 -10.49 -11.06
CA ILE A 78 12.48 -9.89 -10.67
C ILE A 78 13.67 -10.83 -10.93
N GLU A 79 13.50 -12.15 -10.74
CA GLU A 79 14.56 -13.15 -10.94
C GLU A 79 14.05 -14.30 -11.83
N PRO A 80 13.79 -14.04 -13.13
CA PRO A 80 13.23 -15.03 -14.04
C PRO A 80 14.16 -16.23 -14.29
N VAL A 81 15.45 -16.06 -14.09
CA VAL A 81 16.52 -17.07 -14.18
C VAL A 81 17.39 -16.97 -12.94
N GLU A 82 17.74 -18.10 -12.35
CA GLU A 82 18.58 -18.20 -11.15
C GLU A 82 19.81 -17.28 -11.23
N GLY A 83 19.97 -16.40 -10.24
CA GLY A 83 21.05 -15.42 -10.15
C GLY A 83 21.03 -14.31 -11.20
N LYS A 84 19.95 -14.20 -12.02
CA LYS A 84 19.84 -13.15 -13.05
C LYS A 84 18.59 -12.31 -12.81
N PHE A 85 18.82 -11.12 -12.32
CA PHE A 85 17.77 -10.16 -12.04
C PHE A 85 17.38 -9.34 -13.28
N ASP A 86 16.08 -9.17 -13.50
CA ASP A 86 15.51 -8.23 -14.46
C ASP A 86 14.90 -7.04 -13.74
N TRP A 87 15.60 -5.92 -13.78
CA TRP A 87 15.19 -4.67 -13.14
C TRP A 87 14.40 -3.73 -14.06
N SER A 88 14.12 -4.13 -15.31
CA SER A 88 13.59 -3.24 -16.34
C SER A 88 12.27 -2.56 -15.94
N GLN A 89 11.36 -3.30 -15.30
CA GLN A 89 10.08 -2.75 -14.84
C GLN A 89 10.20 -2.07 -13.47
N SER A 90 10.94 -2.69 -12.55
CA SER A 90 11.10 -2.17 -11.20
C SER A 90 11.90 -0.86 -11.17
N ASP A 91 12.91 -0.68 -12.03
CA ASP A 91 13.66 0.58 -12.13
C ASP A 91 12.76 1.76 -12.54
N ILE A 92 11.75 1.52 -13.38
CA ILE A 92 10.81 2.57 -13.77
C ILE A 92 9.96 3.00 -12.57
N ILE A 93 9.29 2.04 -11.90
CA ILE A 93 8.38 2.36 -10.81
C ILE A 93 9.13 2.92 -9.59
N MET A 94 10.29 2.36 -9.26
CA MET A 94 11.13 2.85 -8.16
C MET A 94 11.73 4.22 -8.48
N GLY A 95 12.16 4.46 -9.72
CA GLY A 95 12.65 5.78 -10.16
C GLY A 95 11.58 6.87 -10.11
N LEU A 96 10.32 6.55 -10.41
CA LEU A 96 9.20 7.48 -10.26
C LEU A 96 8.94 7.82 -8.78
N ASN A 97 9.04 6.85 -7.88
CA ASN A 97 8.93 7.08 -6.44
C ASN A 97 10.08 7.95 -5.93
N GLU A 98 11.32 7.63 -6.27
CA GLU A 98 12.51 8.39 -5.86
C GLU A 98 12.46 9.85 -6.37
N LYS A 99 12.07 10.05 -7.63
CA LYS A 99 11.91 11.38 -8.23
C LYS A 99 10.91 12.26 -7.47
N ASN A 100 9.88 11.65 -6.90
CA ASN A 100 8.80 12.34 -6.18
C ASN A 100 8.97 12.30 -4.65
N ASP A 101 10.14 11.93 -4.15
CA ASP A 101 10.49 11.85 -2.72
C ASP A 101 9.52 10.98 -1.91
N LEU A 102 9.09 9.86 -2.49
CA LEU A 102 8.19 8.91 -1.87
C LEU A 102 8.96 7.72 -1.29
N LYS A 103 8.71 7.39 -0.04
CA LYS A 103 9.09 6.10 0.56
C LYS A 103 8.27 4.97 -0.06
N VAL A 104 8.78 3.76 0.00
CA VAL A 104 8.10 2.60 -0.58
C VAL A 104 7.84 1.53 0.48
N THR A 105 6.56 1.14 0.61
CA THR A 105 6.18 -0.14 1.20
C THR A 105 6.22 -1.18 0.09
N LEU A 106 7.20 -2.08 0.17
CA LEU A 106 7.40 -3.14 -0.81
C LEU A 106 6.54 -4.36 -0.46
N TYR A 107 5.69 -4.77 -1.39
CA TYR A 107 5.04 -6.07 -1.35
C TYR A 107 5.86 -7.07 -2.17
N PHE A 108 6.63 -7.91 -1.48
CA PHE A 108 7.39 -9.01 -2.07
C PHE A 108 6.96 -10.30 -1.37
N SER A 109 5.82 -10.82 -1.78
CA SER A 109 5.13 -11.86 -1.03
C SER A 109 5.36 -13.25 -1.59
N ILE A 110 5.68 -14.19 -0.69
CA ILE A 110 5.75 -15.63 -0.97
C ILE A 110 4.44 -16.36 -0.67
N ILE A 111 3.50 -15.68 -0.01
CA ILE A 111 2.11 -16.12 0.24
C ILE A 111 1.18 -15.03 -0.28
N ASN A 112 0.24 -15.38 -1.14
CA ASN A 112 -0.78 -14.49 -1.66
C ASN A 112 -2.15 -15.13 -1.45
N GLY A 113 -2.80 -14.83 -0.33
CA GLY A 113 -4.05 -15.46 0.06
C GLY A 113 -3.88 -16.99 0.19
N GLU A 114 -4.68 -17.75 -0.53
CA GLU A 114 -4.64 -19.23 -0.49
C GLU A 114 -3.50 -19.85 -1.30
N THR A 115 -2.70 -19.05 -2.01
CA THR A 115 -1.66 -19.53 -2.91
C THR A 115 -0.25 -19.19 -2.44
N LEU A 116 0.71 -20.06 -2.74
CA LEU A 116 2.14 -19.78 -2.57
C LEU A 116 2.73 -19.23 -3.87
N GLY A 117 3.63 -18.27 -3.76
CA GLY A 117 4.29 -17.63 -4.91
C GLY A 117 3.61 -16.33 -5.34
N PRO A 118 3.87 -15.85 -6.57
CA PRO A 118 4.47 -16.59 -7.70
C PRO A 118 5.99 -16.77 -7.58
N PHE A 119 6.44 -18.02 -7.76
CA PHE A 119 7.86 -18.36 -7.77
C PHE A 119 8.44 -18.39 -9.19
N PRO A 120 9.76 -18.10 -9.36
CA PRO A 120 10.46 -18.31 -10.61
C PRO A 120 10.36 -19.77 -11.10
N LYS A 121 10.38 -19.98 -12.41
CA LYS A 121 10.29 -21.33 -12.99
C LYS A 121 11.40 -22.26 -12.52
N TRP A 122 12.58 -21.73 -12.24
CA TRP A 122 13.74 -22.51 -11.76
C TRP A 122 13.57 -23.00 -10.31
N ILE A 123 12.75 -22.32 -9.49
CA ILE A 123 12.32 -22.81 -8.15
C ILE A 123 11.22 -23.86 -8.28
N GLY A 124 10.35 -23.72 -9.29
CA GLY A 124 9.20 -24.60 -9.49
C GLY A 124 8.02 -24.24 -8.57
N LYS A 125 7.37 -25.27 -8.02
CA LYS A 125 6.20 -25.13 -7.13
C LYS A 125 6.53 -25.73 -5.75
N PRO A 126 7.27 -25.02 -4.90
CA PRO A 126 7.61 -25.53 -3.59
C PRO A 126 6.37 -25.60 -2.70
N THR A 127 6.37 -26.54 -1.77
CA THR A 127 5.53 -26.45 -0.58
C THR A 127 6.15 -25.47 0.40
N LEU A 128 5.44 -25.06 1.41
CA LEU A 128 5.93 -24.10 2.41
C LEU A 128 7.27 -24.54 3.04
N ASN A 129 7.42 -25.82 3.37
CA ASN A 129 8.68 -26.40 3.88
C ASN A 129 9.78 -26.51 2.82
N GLY A 130 9.46 -26.38 1.55
CA GLY A 130 10.41 -26.50 0.44
C GLY A 130 10.91 -25.16 -0.09
N ILE A 131 10.47 -24.03 0.49
CA ILE A 131 10.97 -22.71 0.12
C ILE A 131 12.42 -22.60 0.56
N ASN A 132 13.30 -22.28 -0.38
CA ASN A 132 14.72 -22.09 -0.10
C ASN A 132 14.96 -20.71 0.53
N GLU A 133 15.24 -20.69 1.83
CA GLU A 133 15.49 -19.47 2.59
C GLU A 133 16.70 -18.69 2.06
N ASN A 134 17.76 -19.37 1.58
CA ASN A 134 18.93 -18.68 1.06
C ASN A 134 18.59 -17.87 -0.17
N GLU A 135 17.83 -18.45 -1.09
CA GLU A 135 17.42 -17.79 -2.32
C GLU A 135 16.47 -16.62 -2.03
N LEU A 136 15.53 -16.81 -1.11
CA LEU A 136 14.61 -15.75 -0.69
C LEU A 136 15.38 -14.55 -0.09
N VAL A 137 16.33 -14.83 0.82
CA VAL A 137 17.19 -13.79 1.43
C VAL A 137 18.05 -13.11 0.38
N ASN A 138 18.65 -13.86 -0.55
CA ASN A 138 19.50 -13.30 -1.60
C ASN A 138 18.71 -12.36 -2.51
N THR A 139 17.50 -12.74 -2.88
CA THR A 139 16.63 -11.91 -3.73
C THR A 139 16.19 -10.64 -3.00
N LEU A 140 15.74 -10.76 -1.74
CA LEU A 140 15.40 -9.60 -0.92
C LEU A 140 16.59 -8.66 -0.71
N ASP A 141 17.77 -9.20 -0.40
CA ASP A 141 19.00 -8.43 -0.25
C ASP A 141 19.36 -7.66 -1.53
N ALA A 142 19.23 -8.31 -2.69
CA ALA A 142 19.49 -7.66 -3.98
C ALA A 142 18.51 -6.49 -4.24
N ILE A 143 17.22 -6.67 -3.93
CA ILE A 143 16.19 -5.62 -4.06
C ILE A 143 16.48 -4.45 -3.11
N LEU A 144 16.72 -4.73 -1.82
CA LEU A 144 16.93 -3.72 -0.79
C LEU A 144 18.26 -2.97 -0.97
N SER A 145 19.30 -3.64 -1.47
CA SER A 145 20.57 -3.01 -1.82
C SER A 145 20.46 -2.09 -3.04
N ARG A 146 19.49 -2.35 -3.95
CA ARG A 146 19.27 -1.54 -5.13
C ARG A 146 18.38 -0.33 -4.84
N TYR A 147 17.32 -0.48 -4.06
CA TYR A 147 16.27 0.50 -3.87
C TYR A 147 16.21 1.02 -2.43
N HIS A 148 17.02 2.04 -2.12
CA HIS A 148 17.13 2.62 -0.76
C HIS A 148 15.89 3.42 -0.31
N ILE A 149 14.94 3.66 -1.21
CA ILE A 149 13.65 4.28 -0.89
C ILE A 149 12.67 3.31 -0.22
N VAL A 150 12.94 2.00 -0.29
CA VAL A 150 12.17 0.99 0.44
C VAL A 150 12.49 1.11 1.92
N ASP A 151 11.49 1.28 2.76
CA ASP A 151 11.62 1.30 4.21
C ASP A 151 10.84 0.17 4.90
N SER A 152 9.86 -0.40 4.21
CA SER A 152 9.00 -1.44 4.74
C SER A 152 8.79 -2.57 3.72
N VAL A 153 8.77 -3.82 4.18
CA VAL A 153 8.58 -5.02 3.34
C VAL A 153 7.48 -5.91 3.91
N ILE A 154 6.54 -6.30 3.06
CA ILE A 154 5.54 -7.33 3.35
C ILE A 154 5.97 -8.63 2.65
N ILE A 155 6.24 -9.68 3.46
CA ILE A 155 6.72 -10.99 2.96
C ILE A 155 5.57 -11.96 2.67
N ALA A 156 4.44 -11.80 3.35
CA ALA A 156 3.24 -12.60 3.12
C ALA A 156 1.99 -11.73 3.14
N GLY A 157 1.12 -11.94 2.15
CA GLY A 157 -0.11 -11.19 1.97
C GLY A 157 -1.36 -12.06 2.18
N GLU A 158 -2.40 -11.50 2.83
CA GLU A 158 -3.64 -12.21 3.18
C GLU A 158 -3.34 -13.56 3.84
N THR A 159 -2.40 -13.50 4.78
CA THR A 159 -1.76 -14.68 5.39
C THR A 159 -2.76 -15.58 6.10
N GLU A 160 -3.85 -15.01 6.67
CA GLU A 160 -4.93 -15.78 7.30
C GLU A 160 -5.59 -16.76 6.34
N SER A 161 -5.69 -16.40 5.07
CA SER A 161 -6.35 -17.23 4.06
C SER A 161 -5.57 -18.52 3.78
N GLN A 162 -4.22 -18.45 3.79
CA GLN A 162 -3.35 -19.62 3.62
C GLN A 162 -3.51 -20.64 4.76
N PHE A 163 -3.65 -20.13 5.99
CA PHE A 163 -3.58 -20.99 7.16
C PHE A 163 -4.95 -21.41 7.71
N ARG A 164 -6.06 -20.77 7.32
CA ARG A 164 -7.41 -21.09 7.85
C ARG A 164 -7.83 -22.54 7.78
N TYR A 165 -7.25 -23.33 6.86
CA TYR A 165 -7.48 -24.76 6.70
C TYR A 165 -6.23 -25.61 6.92
N ASN A 166 -5.10 -24.98 7.22
CA ASN A 166 -3.80 -25.60 7.30
C ASN A 166 -2.99 -25.06 8.49
N GLU A 167 -3.63 -24.88 9.65
CA GLU A 167 -3.00 -24.27 10.84
C GLU A 167 -1.76 -25.05 11.34
N ASN A 168 -1.68 -26.35 11.05
CA ASN A 168 -0.53 -27.18 11.35
C ASN A 168 0.76 -26.71 10.64
N PHE A 169 0.68 -25.87 9.61
CA PHE A 169 1.82 -25.25 8.95
C PHE A 169 2.23 -23.90 9.54
N ILE A 170 1.49 -23.35 10.50
CA ILE A 170 1.85 -22.10 11.18
C ILE A 170 3.27 -22.16 11.74
N PRO A 171 3.68 -23.22 12.51
CA PRO A 171 5.04 -23.29 13.03
C PRO A 171 6.13 -23.31 11.94
N VAL A 172 5.86 -23.94 10.81
CA VAL A 172 6.78 -23.99 9.65
C VAL A 172 6.99 -22.60 9.09
N TYR A 173 5.91 -21.83 8.94
CA TYR A 173 6.01 -20.46 8.46
C TYR A 173 6.68 -19.53 9.48
N GLN A 174 6.41 -19.70 10.77
CA GLN A 174 7.07 -18.94 11.84
C GLN A 174 8.58 -19.12 11.79
N GLU A 175 9.06 -20.35 11.60
CA GLU A 175 10.49 -20.65 11.46
C GLU A 175 11.10 -20.01 10.20
N LEU A 176 10.46 -20.21 9.04
CA LEU A 176 10.86 -19.58 7.77
C LEU A 176 10.94 -18.05 7.90
N PHE A 177 9.89 -17.43 8.44
CA PHE A 177 9.86 -15.99 8.64
C PHE A 177 10.98 -15.51 9.56
N SER A 178 11.18 -16.15 10.71
CA SER A 178 12.22 -15.77 11.67
C SER A 178 13.61 -15.84 11.06
N ASN A 179 13.93 -16.91 10.35
CA ASN A 179 15.21 -17.08 9.68
C ASN A 179 15.48 -16.01 8.61
N VAL A 180 14.46 -15.71 7.80
CA VAL A 180 14.55 -14.65 6.77
C VAL A 180 14.67 -13.28 7.42
N TYR A 181 13.84 -12.99 8.42
CA TYR A 181 13.84 -11.74 9.17
C TYR A 181 15.22 -11.43 9.77
N ASP A 182 15.78 -12.37 10.55
CA ASP A 182 17.05 -12.18 11.24
C ASP A 182 18.19 -11.88 10.25
N ARG A 183 18.20 -12.59 9.12
CA ARG A 183 19.24 -12.45 8.10
C ARG A 183 19.12 -11.15 7.31
N ILE A 184 17.90 -10.70 7.02
CA ILE A 184 17.68 -9.40 6.37
C ILE A 184 18.00 -8.28 7.34
N LYS A 185 17.58 -8.34 8.61
CA LYS A 185 17.90 -7.32 9.62
C LYS A 185 19.40 -7.18 9.90
N GLN A 186 20.19 -8.25 9.75
CA GLN A 186 21.66 -8.17 9.85
C GLN A 186 22.28 -7.32 8.74
N LYS A 187 21.70 -7.31 7.53
CA LYS A 187 22.21 -6.57 6.38
C LYS A 187 21.55 -5.20 6.24
N HIS A 188 20.28 -5.11 6.56
CA HIS A 188 19.41 -3.95 6.41
C HIS A 188 18.66 -3.66 7.73
N PRO A 189 19.34 -3.18 8.78
CA PRO A 189 18.78 -3.05 10.13
C PRO A 189 17.59 -2.09 10.21
N ASP A 190 17.54 -1.09 9.32
CA ASP A 190 16.52 -0.04 9.33
C ASP A 190 15.23 -0.44 8.59
N ILE A 191 15.26 -1.49 7.77
CA ILE A 191 14.09 -1.97 7.03
C ILE A 191 13.08 -2.60 7.98
N GLN A 192 11.83 -2.16 7.92
CA GLN A 192 10.73 -2.76 8.66
C GLN A 192 10.16 -3.96 7.87
N ILE A 193 9.91 -5.07 8.53
CA ILE A 193 9.43 -6.31 7.89
C ILE A 193 8.21 -6.83 8.63
N GLY A 194 7.17 -7.21 7.87
CA GLY A 194 5.94 -7.76 8.45
C GLY A 194 5.14 -8.63 7.47
N ASN A 195 3.99 -9.07 7.94
CA ASN A 195 2.99 -9.80 7.18
C ASN A 195 1.73 -8.95 7.01
N SER A 196 0.91 -9.24 6.01
CA SER A 196 -0.41 -8.62 5.88
C SER A 196 -1.57 -9.62 5.96
N PHE A 197 -2.72 -9.10 6.41
CA PHE A 197 -3.96 -9.83 6.62
C PHE A 197 -5.13 -9.02 6.05
N ALA A 198 -6.15 -9.70 5.51
CA ALA A 198 -7.39 -9.06 5.11
C ALA A 198 -8.32 -8.92 6.32
N LEU A 199 -8.40 -7.74 6.94
CA LEU A 199 -9.12 -7.53 8.20
C LEU A 199 -10.58 -7.95 8.12
N HIS A 200 -11.28 -7.59 7.04
CA HIS A 200 -12.67 -7.99 6.84
C HIS A 200 -12.84 -9.52 6.82
N GLN A 201 -11.88 -10.27 6.25
CA GLN A 201 -11.89 -11.73 6.27
C GLN A 201 -11.61 -12.28 7.69
N VAL A 202 -10.63 -11.67 8.37
CA VAL A 202 -10.30 -12.03 9.78
C VAL A 202 -11.52 -11.90 10.67
N ILE A 203 -12.28 -10.82 10.54
CA ILE A 203 -13.48 -10.58 11.35
C ILE A 203 -14.62 -11.51 10.92
N ASN A 204 -14.96 -11.53 9.62
CA ASN A 204 -16.11 -12.26 9.09
C ASN A 204 -15.97 -13.79 9.27
N LYS A 205 -14.74 -14.31 9.25
CA LYS A 205 -14.45 -15.76 9.39
C LYS A 205 -13.90 -16.12 10.76
N ASN A 206 -13.85 -15.19 11.71
CA ASN A 206 -13.34 -15.41 13.08
C ASN A 206 -11.92 -15.99 13.13
N LEU A 207 -11.00 -15.41 12.36
CA LEU A 207 -9.62 -15.86 12.21
C LEU A 207 -8.61 -15.06 13.07
N LYS A 208 -9.08 -14.38 14.13
CA LYS A 208 -8.26 -13.54 15.01
C LYS A 208 -7.06 -14.30 15.61
N HIS A 209 -7.24 -15.59 15.95
CA HIS A 209 -6.17 -16.44 16.47
C HIS A 209 -5.00 -16.61 15.48
N ILE A 210 -5.30 -16.78 14.18
CA ILE A 210 -4.27 -16.89 13.14
C ILE A 210 -3.46 -15.60 13.05
N VAL A 211 -4.13 -14.44 13.13
CA VAL A 211 -3.42 -13.14 13.16
C VAL A 211 -2.50 -13.05 14.37
N THR A 212 -2.99 -13.44 15.55
CA THR A 212 -2.19 -13.43 16.79
C THR A 212 -0.96 -14.32 16.66
N ASP A 213 -1.10 -15.54 16.12
CA ASP A 213 -0.01 -16.49 15.94
C ASP A 213 1.02 -16.02 14.88
N LEU A 214 0.56 -15.24 13.89
CA LEU A 214 1.38 -14.77 12.77
C LEU A 214 1.68 -13.27 12.81
N ALA A 215 1.48 -12.60 13.94
CA ALA A 215 1.88 -11.22 14.19
C ALA A 215 3.41 -11.10 14.35
N LEU A 216 4.14 -11.47 13.28
CA LEU A 216 5.61 -11.57 13.25
C LEU A 216 6.24 -10.25 12.75
N GLY A 217 7.54 -10.08 13.05
CA GLY A 217 8.33 -8.96 12.56
C GLY A 217 8.08 -7.63 13.30
N ASP A 218 8.38 -6.52 12.62
CA ASP A 218 8.38 -5.18 13.18
C ASP A 218 6.95 -4.58 13.24
N PHE A 219 6.11 -4.92 12.25
CA PHE A 219 4.73 -4.47 12.15
C PHE A 219 3.81 -5.59 11.64
N VAL A 220 2.51 -5.38 11.81
CA VAL A 220 1.46 -6.20 11.19
C VAL A 220 0.65 -5.31 10.27
N ALA A 221 0.58 -5.68 8.98
CA ALA A 221 -0.20 -4.91 8.02
C ALA A 221 -1.61 -5.48 7.84
N PHE A 222 -2.54 -4.61 7.47
CA PHE A 222 -3.91 -4.98 7.12
C PHE A 222 -4.34 -4.34 5.82
N SER A 223 -5.00 -5.12 4.97
CA SER A 223 -5.91 -4.60 3.97
C SER A 223 -7.33 -4.54 4.55
N TYR A 224 -8.12 -3.55 4.12
CA TYR A 224 -9.50 -3.41 4.57
C TYR A 224 -10.41 -2.85 3.49
N THR A 225 -11.50 -3.58 3.27
CA THR A 225 -12.67 -3.15 2.50
C THR A 225 -13.91 -3.38 3.35
N PRO A 226 -14.89 -2.47 3.37
CA PRO A 226 -16.12 -2.61 4.19
C PRO A 226 -17.15 -3.53 3.53
N THR A 227 -16.70 -4.67 2.99
CA THR A 227 -17.53 -5.58 2.19
C THR A 227 -17.87 -6.86 2.92
N ASP A 228 -18.95 -7.49 2.49
CA ASP A 228 -19.33 -8.84 2.87
C ASP A 228 -18.68 -9.91 1.97
N ASN A 229 -19.10 -11.16 2.15
CA ASN A 229 -18.60 -12.29 1.35
C ASN A 229 -19.04 -12.26 -0.13
N LEU A 230 -19.93 -11.35 -0.50
CA LEU A 230 -20.39 -11.13 -1.86
C LEU A 230 -19.71 -9.92 -2.52
N ASN A 231 -18.74 -9.30 -1.84
CA ASN A 231 -18.06 -8.06 -2.23
C ASN A 231 -19.02 -6.84 -2.36
N GLU A 232 -20.11 -6.82 -1.60
CA GLU A 232 -21.00 -5.68 -1.47
C GLU A 232 -20.66 -4.90 -0.20
N ILE A 233 -20.66 -3.56 -0.29
CA ILE A 233 -20.53 -2.69 0.89
C ILE A 233 -21.81 -2.84 1.70
N ASN A 234 -21.67 -3.35 2.91
CA ASN A 234 -22.76 -3.62 3.84
C ASN A 234 -22.59 -2.93 5.20
N LYS A 235 -21.66 -1.97 5.26
CA LYS A 235 -21.32 -1.21 6.47
C LYS A 235 -21.47 0.28 6.23
N THR A 236 -21.75 1.01 7.30
CA THR A 236 -21.58 2.46 7.31
C THR A 236 -20.11 2.83 7.58
N PRO A 237 -19.68 4.05 7.26
CA PRO A 237 -18.36 4.53 7.63
C PRO A 237 -18.02 4.40 9.13
N GLU A 238 -19.01 4.62 10.01
CA GLU A 238 -18.86 4.44 11.46
C GLU A 238 -18.57 2.98 11.84
N GLU A 239 -19.33 2.04 11.29
CA GLU A 239 -19.13 0.60 11.54
C GLU A 239 -17.77 0.15 11.04
N ALA A 240 -17.30 0.68 9.91
CA ALA A 240 -15.96 0.40 9.38
C ALA A 240 -14.87 0.86 10.36
N ILE A 241 -14.97 2.06 10.93
CA ILE A 241 -14.01 2.52 11.95
C ILE A 241 -14.07 1.68 13.22
N ILE A 242 -15.23 1.19 13.63
CA ILE A 242 -15.35 0.27 14.76
C ILE A 242 -14.60 -1.04 14.48
N GLU A 243 -14.66 -1.56 13.24
CA GLU A 243 -13.88 -2.74 12.85
C GLU A 243 -12.38 -2.48 12.85
N LEU A 244 -11.93 -1.33 12.34
CA LEU A 244 -10.51 -0.94 12.38
C LEU A 244 -9.99 -0.88 13.82
N ASN A 245 -10.78 -0.39 14.77
CA ASN A 245 -10.38 -0.35 16.19
C ASN A 245 -10.20 -1.74 16.82
N GLN A 246 -10.83 -2.80 16.29
CA GLN A 246 -10.64 -4.17 16.81
C GLN A 246 -9.20 -4.68 16.63
N ILE A 247 -8.43 -4.10 15.71
CA ILE A 247 -7.03 -4.49 15.47
C ILE A 247 -6.20 -4.37 16.76
N PHE A 248 -6.39 -3.29 17.53
CA PHE A 248 -5.64 -3.05 18.76
C PHE A 248 -5.97 -4.06 19.87
N GLU A 249 -7.14 -4.70 19.79
CA GLU A 249 -7.52 -5.81 20.69
C GLU A 249 -6.91 -7.14 20.22
N ILE A 250 -6.80 -7.35 18.89
CA ILE A 250 -6.27 -8.58 18.29
C ILE A 250 -4.76 -8.68 18.52
N ILE A 251 -4.04 -7.57 18.31
CA ILE A 251 -2.58 -7.52 18.37
C ILE A 251 -2.10 -6.33 19.22
N PRO A 252 -2.34 -6.35 20.53
CA PRO A 252 -1.89 -5.27 21.40
C PRO A 252 -0.36 -5.12 21.37
N ASN A 253 0.13 -3.88 21.45
CA ASN A 253 1.57 -3.53 21.49
C ASN A 253 2.37 -3.84 20.20
N LYS A 254 1.71 -4.05 19.07
CA LYS A 254 2.37 -4.14 17.76
C LYS A 254 2.14 -2.86 16.96
N LYS A 255 3.12 -2.48 16.14
CA LYS A 255 2.92 -1.45 15.12
C LYS A 255 2.02 -1.99 14.03
N ILE A 256 1.14 -1.13 13.51
CA ILE A 256 0.13 -1.48 12.52
C ILE A 256 0.40 -0.74 11.23
N GLY A 257 0.49 -1.47 10.13
CA GLY A 257 0.46 -0.90 8.79
C GLY A 257 -0.93 -1.09 8.17
N PHE A 258 -1.50 -0.04 7.62
CA PHE A 258 -2.64 -0.18 6.73
C PHE A 258 -2.13 -0.18 5.29
N PHE A 259 -1.98 -1.38 4.75
CA PHE A 259 -1.34 -1.58 3.45
C PHE A 259 -2.25 -1.16 2.30
N GLU A 260 -3.54 -1.47 2.40
CA GLU A 260 -4.57 -1.11 1.43
C GLU A 260 -5.89 -0.88 2.15
N ILE A 261 -6.29 0.37 2.28
CA ILE A 261 -7.64 0.72 2.74
C ILE A 261 -8.38 1.36 1.59
N SER A 262 -9.63 0.99 1.37
CA SER A 262 -10.45 1.59 0.34
C SER A 262 -11.93 1.62 0.67
N TRP A 263 -12.64 2.45 -0.08
CA TRP A 263 -14.09 2.50 -0.16
C TRP A 263 -14.49 2.79 -1.59
N SER A 264 -15.22 1.87 -2.23
CA SER A 264 -15.65 2.04 -3.62
C SER A 264 -16.79 3.04 -3.76
N THR A 265 -16.76 3.80 -4.85
CA THR A 265 -17.86 4.71 -5.23
C THR A 265 -18.90 4.05 -6.12
N SER A 266 -18.68 2.79 -6.55
CA SER A 266 -19.58 2.07 -7.45
C SER A 266 -20.91 1.73 -6.80
N ASN A 267 -22.00 2.21 -7.39
CA ASN A 267 -23.37 1.84 -6.98
C ASN A 267 -23.65 0.34 -7.16
N PHE A 268 -22.90 -0.35 -8.03
CA PHE A 268 -23.06 -1.78 -8.26
C PHE A 268 -22.74 -2.63 -7.02
N VAL A 269 -21.88 -2.09 -6.15
CA VAL A 269 -21.49 -2.70 -4.88
C VAL A 269 -21.97 -1.88 -3.66
N ASN A 270 -23.04 -1.15 -3.80
CA ASN A 270 -23.64 -0.26 -2.77
C ASN A 270 -22.71 0.89 -2.33
N GLY A 271 -21.72 1.25 -3.15
CA GLY A 271 -20.81 2.38 -2.91
C GLY A 271 -21.39 3.70 -3.40
N ASN A 272 -20.85 4.80 -2.94
CA ASN A 272 -21.12 6.15 -3.45
C ASN A 272 -20.09 7.15 -2.90
N TYR A 273 -19.96 8.32 -3.55
CA TYR A 273 -19.00 9.36 -3.18
C TYR A 273 -19.20 9.93 -1.77
N ILE A 274 -20.47 10.07 -1.32
CA ILE A 274 -20.75 10.62 0.00
C ILE A 274 -20.22 9.72 1.10
N SER A 275 -20.47 8.41 1.00
CA SER A 275 -19.98 7.43 1.95
C SER A 275 -18.45 7.28 1.90
N GLN A 276 -17.84 7.37 0.70
CA GLN A 276 -16.40 7.37 0.57
C GLN A 276 -15.78 8.59 1.27
N GLN A 277 -16.29 9.79 1.02
CA GLN A 277 -15.80 11.01 1.66
C GLN A 277 -15.95 10.94 3.19
N ASP A 278 -17.10 10.52 3.70
CA ASP A 278 -17.35 10.37 5.14
C ASP A 278 -16.38 9.33 5.76
N PHE A 279 -16.14 8.22 5.06
CA PHE A 279 -15.17 7.22 5.51
C PHE A 279 -13.75 7.80 5.57
N ILE A 280 -13.32 8.56 4.55
CA ILE A 280 -12.00 9.20 4.52
C ILE A 280 -11.83 10.16 5.71
N GLU A 281 -12.82 11.03 5.98
CA GLU A 281 -12.78 11.95 7.13
C GLU A 281 -12.63 11.19 8.47
N LYS A 282 -13.39 10.13 8.65
CA LYS A 282 -13.34 9.30 9.85
C LYS A 282 -12.03 8.51 9.96
N LEU A 283 -11.50 8.03 8.84
CA LEU A 283 -10.23 7.32 8.76
C LEU A 283 -9.05 8.23 9.17
N PHE A 284 -9.03 9.49 8.72
CA PHE A 284 -8.00 10.43 9.14
C PHE A 284 -8.14 10.83 10.60
N ASN A 285 -9.37 10.93 11.13
CA ASN A 285 -9.59 11.13 12.58
C ASN A 285 -9.09 9.91 13.39
N PHE A 286 -9.37 8.70 12.92
CA PHE A 286 -8.86 7.45 13.51
C PHE A 286 -7.33 7.42 13.47
N TYR A 287 -6.71 7.76 12.33
CA TYR A 287 -5.26 7.85 12.20
C TYR A 287 -4.67 8.83 13.21
N GLY A 288 -5.20 10.06 13.29
CA GLY A 288 -4.71 11.07 14.23
C GLY A 288 -4.79 10.66 15.70
N GLN A 289 -5.80 9.87 16.08
CA GLN A 289 -5.94 9.34 17.44
C GLN A 289 -4.97 8.20 17.74
N ASN A 290 -4.47 7.48 16.73
CA ASN A 290 -3.65 6.28 16.85
C ASN A 290 -2.29 6.40 16.14
N GLU A 291 -1.84 7.61 15.82
CA GLU A 291 -0.63 7.86 15.01
C GLU A 291 0.62 7.19 15.58
N SER A 292 0.72 7.10 16.91
CA SER A 292 1.84 6.44 17.59
C SER A 292 1.89 4.93 17.35
N GLU A 293 0.75 4.29 17.11
CA GLU A 293 0.63 2.84 16.89
C GLU A 293 0.69 2.50 15.39
N ILE A 294 0.40 3.48 14.53
CA ILE A 294 0.34 3.28 13.07
C ILE A 294 1.70 3.57 12.45
N GLU A 295 2.26 2.57 11.77
CA GLU A 295 3.51 2.66 11.02
C GLU A 295 3.28 3.35 9.68
N PHE A 296 2.24 2.94 8.95
CA PHE A 296 1.81 3.59 7.72
C PHE A 296 0.31 3.36 7.45
N LEU A 297 -0.27 4.28 6.65
CA LEU A 297 -1.64 4.19 6.16
C LEU A 297 -1.64 4.52 4.67
N THR A 298 -2.00 3.54 3.84
CA THR A 298 -2.05 3.68 2.38
C THR A 298 -3.47 3.45 1.88
N TRP A 299 -3.99 4.43 1.13
CA TRP A 299 -5.24 4.28 0.43
C TRP A 299 -5.05 3.47 -0.85
N TYR A 300 -5.95 2.53 -1.08
CA TYR A 300 -5.92 1.68 -2.26
C TYR A 300 -6.55 2.38 -3.44
N ARG A 301 -5.67 2.75 -4.38
CA ARG A 301 -5.80 3.45 -5.65
C ARG A 301 -5.98 4.96 -5.54
N TYR A 302 -5.09 5.62 -6.28
CA TYR A 302 -5.17 7.06 -6.46
C TYR A 302 -6.25 7.44 -7.48
N ILE A 303 -6.41 6.65 -8.55
CA ILE A 303 -7.32 6.95 -9.66
C ILE A 303 -8.22 5.74 -9.92
N ASP A 304 -9.50 6.00 -10.21
CA ASP A 304 -10.39 5.00 -10.76
C ASP A 304 -9.84 4.41 -12.05
N GLN A 305 -10.08 3.13 -12.29
CA GLN A 305 -9.60 2.46 -13.48
C GLN A 305 -10.75 2.07 -14.41
N GLU A 306 -10.46 2.07 -15.70
CA GLU A 306 -11.35 1.47 -16.70
C GLU A 306 -11.53 -0.02 -16.38
N ILE A 307 -12.76 -0.52 -16.50
CA ILE A 307 -13.13 -1.90 -16.16
C ILE A 307 -12.21 -2.92 -16.84
N ASP A 308 -11.78 -2.65 -18.07
CA ASP A 308 -10.89 -3.54 -18.82
C ASP A 308 -9.49 -3.70 -18.21
N THR A 309 -9.04 -2.71 -17.41
CA THR A 309 -7.71 -2.70 -16.81
C THR A 309 -7.69 -3.17 -15.37
N CYS A 310 -8.81 -3.09 -14.67
CA CYS A 310 -8.89 -3.50 -13.28
C CYS A 310 -9.63 -4.83 -13.07
N VAL A 311 -10.05 -5.47 -14.17
CA VAL A 311 -10.61 -6.82 -14.11
C VAL A 311 -9.55 -7.76 -13.55
N VAL A 312 -9.90 -8.43 -12.46
CA VAL A 312 -9.11 -9.56 -11.95
C VAL A 312 -9.15 -10.63 -13.03
N LYS A 313 -8.12 -10.66 -13.86
CA LYS A 313 -7.92 -11.73 -14.85
C LYS A 313 -6.95 -12.72 -14.25
N ASP A 314 -7.31 -14.00 -14.40
CA ASP A 314 -6.32 -15.05 -14.29
C ASP A 314 -5.20 -14.74 -15.29
N GLN A 315 -4.10 -14.20 -14.81
CA GLN A 315 -2.93 -13.99 -15.64
C GLN A 315 -2.15 -15.30 -15.65
N ASN A 316 -2.13 -15.94 -16.81
CA ASN A 316 -1.22 -17.06 -17.05
C ASN A 316 0.20 -16.51 -17.18
N ILE A 317 0.96 -16.53 -16.11
CA ILE A 317 2.40 -16.24 -16.13
C ILE A 317 3.09 -17.60 -16.28
N GLY A 318 3.28 -18.02 -17.53
CA GLY A 318 3.74 -19.36 -17.88
C GLY A 318 2.67 -20.41 -17.59
N ASP A 319 3.02 -21.49 -16.89
CA ASP A 319 2.10 -22.57 -16.51
C ASP A 319 1.36 -22.29 -15.18
N GLN A 320 1.47 -21.08 -14.64
CA GLN A 320 0.82 -20.68 -13.42
C GLN A 320 -0.28 -19.64 -13.69
N THR A 321 -1.47 -19.91 -13.19
CA THR A 321 -2.56 -18.95 -13.16
C THR A 321 -2.42 -18.13 -11.89
N ILE A 322 -2.19 -16.80 -12.02
CA ILE A 322 -2.09 -15.88 -10.91
C ILE A 322 -3.27 -14.93 -10.99
N THR A 323 -4.04 -14.89 -9.93
CA THR A 323 -5.05 -13.85 -9.75
C THR A 323 -4.35 -12.61 -9.23
N VAL A 324 -4.18 -11.59 -10.07
CA VAL A 324 -3.60 -10.30 -9.66
C VAL A 324 -4.71 -9.42 -9.13
N GLY A 325 -4.68 -9.16 -7.83
CA GLY A 325 -5.60 -8.25 -7.16
C GLY A 325 -6.48 -8.97 -6.14
N GLY A 326 -6.10 -8.89 -4.89
CA GLY A 326 -6.82 -9.17 -3.65
C GLY A 326 -7.80 -10.34 -3.64
N GLY A 327 -7.48 -11.36 -2.85
CA GLY A 327 -8.40 -12.41 -2.44
C GLY A 327 -8.57 -13.55 -3.45
N SER A 328 -8.17 -14.74 -3.03
CA SER A 328 -8.40 -15.97 -3.76
C SER A 328 -9.89 -16.21 -4.02
N SER A 329 -10.29 -16.17 -5.27
CA SER A 329 -11.66 -16.42 -5.71
C SER A 329 -11.90 -17.86 -6.21
N PHE A 330 -11.13 -18.83 -5.75
CA PHE A 330 -11.34 -20.23 -6.11
C PHE A 330 -12.74 -20.69 -5.67
N GLY A 331 -13.59 -21.02 -6.65
CA GLY A 331 -14.97 -21.47 -6.42
C GLY A 331 -16.00 -20.34 -6.28
N THR A 332 -15.62 -19.11 -6.55
CA THR A 332 -16.51 -17.95 -6.47
C THR A 332 -17.39 -17.85 -7.72
N SER A 333 -18.66 -17.51 -7.54
CA SER A 333 -19.56 -17.31 -8.67
C SER A 333 -19.12 -16.08 -9.50
N GLU A 334 -19.41 -16.10 -10.81
CA GLU A 334 -19.13 -15.00 -11.74
C GLU A 334 -19.61 -13.64 -11.22
N HIS A 335 -20.75 -13.59 -10.56
CA HIS A 335 -21.29 -12.36 -9.94
C HIS A 335 -20.45 -11.80 -8.79
N VAL A 336 -19.81 -12.65 -8.00
CA VAL A 336 -18.94 -12.19 -6.90
C VAL A 336 -17.63 -11.62 -7.46
N ILE A 337 -17.11 -12.22 -8.53
CA ILE A 337 -15.94 -11.71 -9.25
C ILE A 337 -16.27 -10.36 -9.92
N GLU A 338 -17.45 -10.23 -10.53
CA GLU A 338 -17.90 -8.99 -11.13
C GLU A 338 -18.00 -7.87 -10.08
N ARG A 339 -18.56 -8.14 -8.89
CA ARG A 339 -18.60 -7.16 -7.79
C ARG A 339 -17.20 -6.76 -7.30
N LEU A 340 -16.30 -7.72 -7.16
CA LEU A 340 -14.90 -7.42 -6.80
C LEU A 340 -14.24 -6.49 -7.82
N ASN A 341 -14.46 -6.74 -9.11
CA ASN A 341 -13.94 -5.89 -10.17
C ASN A 341 -14.57 -4.49 -10.11
N GLN A 342 -15.89 -4.40 -9.98
CA GLN A 342 -16.58 -3.12 -9.84
C GLN A 342 -16.14 -2.35 -8.59
N TYR A 343 -15.91 -3.04 -7.48
CA TYR A 343 -15.35 -2.44 -6.28
C TYR A 343 -13.97 -1.86 -6.55
N ASN A 344 -13.06 -2.68 -7.05
CA ASN A 344 -11.66 -2.31 -7.26
C ASN A 344 -11.46 -1.23 -8.33
N CYS A 345 -12.29 -1.23 -9.40
CA CYS A 345 -12.18 -0.22 -10.45
C CYS A 345 -12.57 1.18 -9.97
N ASN A 346 -13.47 1.26 -8.99
CA ASN A 346 -14.04 2.51 -8.49
C ASN A 346 -13.61 2.77 -7.03
N ALA A 347 -12.39 2.40 -6.67
CA ALA A 347 -11.81 2.62 -5.36
C ALA A 347 -10.85 3.82 -5.33
N GLY A 348 -10.75 4.59 -6.41
CA GLY A 348 -9.97 5.83 -6.50
C GLY A 348 -10.47 6.90 -5.53
N ILE A 349 -9.56 7.80 -5.14
CA ILE A 349 -9.83 8.90 -4.19
C ILE A 349 -10.13 10.20 -4.92
#